data_bf7c2f2d7469ce841c2d0b0cc7d6acc5
#
_entry.id   bf7c2f2d7469ce841c2d0b0cc7d6acc5
#
_cell.length_a   1.000
_cell.length_b   1.000
_cell.length_c   1.000
_cell.angle_alpha   90.00
_cell.angle_beta   90.00
_cell.angle_gamma   90.00
#
_symmetry.space_group_name_H-M   'P 1'
#
loop_
_entity.id
_entity.type
_entity.pdbx_description
1 polymer ?
#
loop_
_entity_poly.entity_id
_entity_poly.type
_entity_poly.pdbx_seq_one_letter_code
_entity_poly.pdbx_strand_id
1 'polypeptide(L)'
;GEKISVEELIKSVSAGNANDGCAALAEKVAGSADKAVELMNSRAKMLGMNGTVYTDCTGMGEGNVTTAKDTALLCSELAKYKNLTPYLTCWLDTVRDGKAELVNLNRLVRTYKGVTGMKAWGSEKAGSCIAATAEKGDMSVCVVLNGCDSQEDMNAEAKKLLNLAFDTYEIYTPEL
;
A
#
# COMPACT_ATOMS: atom_id res chain seq x y z
N GLY A 1 9.02 3.20 -25.61
CA GLY A 1 10.43 2.91 -25.89
C GLY A 1 11.41 3.47 -24.85
N GLU A 2 10.90 4.09 -23.76
CA GLU A 2 11.73 4.56 -22.64
C GLU A 2 12.28 3.35 -21.86
N LYS A 3 13.54 3.47 -21.44
CA LYS A 3 14.14 2.49 -20.52
C LYS A 3 14.12 3.07 -19.11
N ILE A 4 13.46 2.36 -18.20
CA ILE A 4 13.37 2.71 -16.78
C ILE A 4 13.77 1.49 -15.95
N SER A 5 14.42 1.70 -14.83
CA SER A 5 14.82 0.61 -13.93
C SER A 5 13.61 0.06 -13.15
N VAL A 6 13.68 -1.21 -12.71
CA VAL A 6 12.64 -1.79 -11.85
C VAL A 6 12.54 -1.02 -10.52
N GLU A 7 13.67 -0.53 -10.02
CA GLU A 7 13.71 0.30 -8.82
C GLU A 7 12.91 1.59 -8.98
N GLU A 8 13.11 2.32 -10.10
CA GLU A 8 12.35 3.54 -10.38
C GLU A 8 10.86 3.25 -10.59
N LEU A 9 10.50 2.10 -11.18
CA LEU A 9 9.10 1.66 -11.26
C LEU A 9 8.50 1.42 -9.88
N ILE A 10 9.22 0.74 -8.97
CA ILE A 10 8.77 0.54 -7.58
C ILE A 10 8.57 1.89 -6.89
N LYS A 11 9.51 2.82 -7.00
CA LYS A 11 9.38 4.19 -6.46
C LYS A 11 8.16 4.90 -7.03
N SER A 12 8.00 4.86 -8.35
CA SER A 12 6.87 5.51 -9.04
C SER A 12 5.52 4.97 -8.59
N VAL A 13 5.40 3.67 -8.36
CA VAL A 13 4.17 3.03 -7.88
C VAL A 13 3.96 3.31 -6.39
N SER A 14 4.98 3.15 -5.55
CA SER A 14 4.83 3.27 -4.09
C SER A 14 4.60 4.71 -3.65
N ALA A 15 5.39 5.67 -4.12
CA ALA A 15 5.27 7.08 -3.75
C ALA A 15 4.42 7.88 -4.75
N GLY A 16 4.61 7.69 -6.04
CA GLY A 16 4.01 8.51 -7.09
C GLY A 16 2.62 8.06 -7.57
N ASN A 17 2.08 6.93 -7.11
CA ASN A 17 0.80 6.36 -7.58
C ASN A 17 0.74 6.21 -9.12
N ALA A 18 1.85 5.86 -9.76
CA ALA A 18 1.98 5.81 -11.21
C ALA A 18 1.29 4.56 -11.79
N ASN A 19 0.20 4.77 -12.53
CA ASN A 19 -0.55 3.69 -13.18
C ASN A 19 0.22 3.04 -14.33
N ASP A 20 0.97 3.84 -15.10
CA ASP A 20 1.88 3.36 -16.13
C ASP A 20 3.01 2.51 -15.53
N GLY A 21 3.50 2.87 -14.34
CA GLY A 21 4.44 2.08 -13.56
C GLY A 21 3.85 0.72 -13.14
N CYS A 22 2.59 0.69 -12.70
CA CYS A 22 1.89 -0.57 -12.39
C CYS A 22 1.80 -1.47 -13.61
N ALA A 23 1.40 -0.93 -14.78
CA ALA A 23 1.31 -1.68 -16.02
C ALA A 23 2.69 -2.25 -16.45
N ALA A 24 3.74 -1.43 -16.38
CA ALA A 24 5.09 -1.86 -16.73
C ALA A 24 5.62 -2.96 -15.79
N LEU A 25 5.35 -2.85 -14.47
CA LEU A 25 5.69 -3.91 -13.51
C LEU A 25 4.88 -5.19 -13.77
N ALA A 26 3.59 -5.06 -14.08
CA ALA A 26 2.73 -6.20 -14.42
C ALA A 26 3.26 -6.97 -15.63
N GLU A 27 3.60 -6.26 -16.71
CA GLU A 27 4.22 -6.86 -17.91
C GLU A 27 5.57 -7.51 -17.58
N LYS A 28 6.39 -6.85 -16.78
CA LYS A 28 7.71 -7.37 -16.39
C LYS A 28 7.61 -8.66 -15.58
N VAL A 29 6.64 -8.76 -14.68
CA VAL A 29 6.47 -9.91 -13.78
C VAL A 29 5.76 -11.06 -14.45
N ALA A 30 4.71 -10.81 -15.22
CA ALA A 30 3.79 -11.81 -15.74
C ALA A 30 3.83 -11.96 -17.28
N GLY A 31 4.49 -11.06 -17.98
CA GLY A 31 4.56 -11.04 -19.44
C GLY A 31 3.35 -10.35 -20.10
N SER A 32 2.27 -10.09 -19.36
CA SER A 32 1.14 -9.28 -19.81
C SER A 32 0.31 -8.78 -18.62
N ALA A 33 -0.47 -7.71 -18.82
CA ALA A 33 -1.38 -7.18 -17.81
C ALA A 33 -2.42 -8.22 -17.37
N ASP A 34 -3.02 -8.95 -18.31
CA ASP A 34 -4.04 -9.98 -18.02
C ASP A 34 -3.48 -11.10 -17.13
N LYS A 35 -2.29 -11.62 -17.46
CA LYS A 35 -1.63 -12.63 -16.63
C LYS A 35 -1.24 -12.08 -15.26
N ALA A 36 -0.88 -10.79 -15.15
CA ALA A 36 -0.63 -10.17 -13.86
C ALA A 36 -1.91 -10.14 -13.01
N VAL A 37 -3.05 -9.80 -13.58
CA VAL A 37 -4.36 -9.82 -12.90
C VAL A 37 -4.72 -11.23 -12.43
N GLU A 38 -4.48 -12.25 -13.24
CA GLU A 38 -4.66 -13.66 -12.83
C GLU A 38 -3.79 -14.00 -11.61
N LEU A 39 -2.51 -13.60 -11.62
CA LEU A 39 -1.60 -13.78 -10.48
C LEU A 39 -2.05 -13.01 -9.25
N MET A 40 -2.51 -11.76 -9.40
CA MET A 40 -3.05 -10.95 -8.31
C MET A 40 -4.25 -11.63 -7.65
N ASN A 41 -5.21 -12.11 -8.43
CA ASN A 41 -6.39 -12.82 -7.93
C ASN A 41 -6.01 -14.16 -7.27
N SER A 42 -5.08 -14.91 -7.88
CA SER A 42 -4.56 -16.14 -7.28
C SER A 42 -3.90 -15.86 -5.91
N ARG A 43 -3.10 -14.80 -5.83
CA ARG A 43 -2.46 -14.41 -4.57
C ARG A 43 -3.46 -13.95 -3.51
N ALA A 44 -4.46 -13.16 -3.91
CA ALA A 44 -5.56 -12.75 -3.03
C ALA A 44 -6.26 -13.97 -2.41
N LYS A 45 -6.59 -14.97 -3.24
CA LYS A 45 -7.20 -16.23 -2.77
C LYS A 45 -6.29 -16.98 -1.79
N MET A 46 -5.00 -17.07 -2.08
CA MET A 46 -4.03 -17.73 -1.18
C MET A 46 -3.90 -17.02 0.17
N LEU A 47 -4.08 -15.70 0.21
CA LEU A 47 -4.07 -14.90 1.43
C LEU A 47 -5.41 -14.90 2.17
N GLY A 48 -6.45 -15.55 1.65
CA GLY A 48 -7.78 -15.58 2.25
C GLY A 48 -8.58 -14.28 2.06
N MET A 49 -8.23 -13.47 1.05
CA MET A 49 -8.90 -12.21 0.70
C MET A 49 -10.21 -12.49 -0.08
N ASN A 50 -11.22 -12.99 0.63
CA ASN A 50 -12.44 -13.52 0.02
C ASN A 50 -13.40 -12.44 -0.52
N GLY A 51 -13.24 -11.20 -0.13
CA GLY A 51 -14.00 -10.04 -0.63
C GLY A 51 -13.23 -9.22 -1.67
N THR A 52 -12.17 -9.78 -2.26
CA THR A 52 -11.30 -9.06 -3.19
C THR A 52 -11.34 -9.67 -4.58
N VAL A 53 -11.54 -8.81 -5.58
CA VAL A 53 -11.44 -9.14 -7.01
C VAL A 53 -10.64 -8.04 -7.70
N TYR A 54 -9.64 -8.42 -8.46
CA TYR A 54 -8.89 -7.53 -9.34
C TYR A 54 -9.30 -7.75 -10.80
N THR A 55 -9.60 -6.68 -11.51
CA THR A 55 -9.93 -6.68 -12.95
C THR A 55 -8.86 -6.00 -13.79
N ASP A 56 -7.99 -5.21 -13.15
CA ASP A 56 -6.80 -4.61 -13.74
C ASP A 56 -5.67 -4.47 -12.69
N CYS A 57 -4.47 -4.16 -13.16
CA CYS A 57 -3.29 -4.02 -12.29
C CYS A 57 -3.08 -2.60 -11.72
N THR A 58 -3.93 -1.63 -12.08
CA THR A 58 -3.78 -0.22 -11.70
C THR A 58 -4.78 0.21 -10.64
N GLY A 59 -5.94 -0.44 -10.57
CA GLY A 59 -7.07 -0.05 -9.74
C GLY A 59 -7.94 1.05 -10.34
N MET A 60 -7.71 1.44 -11.60
CA MET A 60 -8.47 2.48 -12.29
C MET A 60 -9.74 1.95 -12.96
N GLY A 61 -9.74 0.66 -13.31
CA GLY A 61 -10.87 0.02 -13.97
C GLY A 61 -12.05 -0.22 -13.02
N GLU A 62 -13.24 -0.24 -13.59
CA GLU A 62 -14.42 -0.67 -12.86
C GLU A 62 -14.36 -2.18 -12.59
N GLY A 63 -14.79 -2.58 -11.40
CA GLY A 63 -14.82 -3.99 -11.00
C GLY A 63 -13.69 -4.41 -10.07
N ASN A 64 -12.66 -3.59 -9.83
CA ASN A 64 -11.74 -3.80 -8.71
C ASN A 64 -12.48 -3.57 -7.40
N VAL A 65 -12.56 -4.60 -6.57
CA VAL A 65 -13.20 -4.53 -5.26
C VAL A 65 -12.33 -5.17 -4.19
N THR A 66 -12.37 -4.64 -3.00
CA THR A 66 -11.69 -5.19 -1.83
C THR A 66 -12.42 -4.79 -0.55
N THR A 67 -11.99 -5.33 0.58
CA THR A 67 -12.44 -4.94 1.92
C THR A 67 -11.27 -4.42 2.74
N ALA A 68 -11.54 -3.66 3.79
CA ALA A 68 -10.49 -3.22 4.72
C ALA A 68 -9.75 -4.42 5.36
N LYS A 69 -10.48 -5.49 5.68
CA LYS A 69 -9.90 -6.74 6.18
C LYS A 69 -8.95 -7.38 5.18
N ASP A 70 -9.35 -7.50 3.93
CA ASP A 70 -8.55 -8.13 2.88
C ASP A 70 -7.30 -7.30 2.58
N THR A 71 -7.45 -5.97 2.52
CA THR A 71 -6.31 -5.05 2.38
C THR A 71 -5.33 -5.19 3.56
N ALA A 72 -5.82 -5.38 4.79
CA ALA A 72 -4.95 -5.61 5.95
C ALA A 72 -4.19 -6.94 5.84
N LEU A 73 -4.81 -8.01 5.30
CA LEU A 73 -4.12 -9.28 5.02
C LEU A 73 -3.00 -9.09 4.00
N LEU A 74 -3.25 -8.34 2.93
CA LEU A 74 -2.24 -8.01 1.92
C LEU A 74 -1.09 -7.19 2.52
N CYS A 75 -1.40 -6.19 3.33
CA CYS A 75 -0.39 -5.36 4.01
C CYS A 75 0.45 -6.18 4.99
N SER A 76 -0.16 -7.08 5.73
CA SER A 76 0.54 -8.01 6.64
C SER A 76 1.51 -8.91 5.89
N GLU A 77 1.13 -9.39 4.70
CA GLU A 77 2.03 -10.16 3.84
C GLU A 77 3.17 -9.30 3.30
N LEU A 78 2.85 -8.11 2.79
CA LEU A 78 3.85 -7.19 2.23
C LEU A 78 4.86 -6.71 3.27
N ALA A 79 4.45 -6.53 4.52
CA ALA A 79 5.31 -6.10 5.63
C ALA A 79 6.45 -7.09 5.96
N LYS A 80 6.34 -8.35 5.51
CA LYS A 80 7.41 -9.35 5.64
C LYS A 80 8.63 -9.03 4.77
N TYR A 81 8.45 -8.26 3.72
CA TYR A 81 9.51 -7.88 2.77
C TYR A 81 10.16 -6.56 3.19
N LYS A 82 11.00 -6.62 4.22
CA LYS A 82 11.65 -5.43 4.83
C LYS A 82 12.48 -4.59 3.85
N ASN A 83 12.97 -5.19 2.77
CA ASN A 83 13.68 -4.49 1.70
C ASN A 83 12.79 -3.51 0.90
N LEU A 84 11.47 -3.60 1.02
CA LEU A 84 10.52 -2.66 0.41
C LEU A 84 10.25 -1.43 1.28
N THR A 85 10.51 -1.52 2.59
CA THR A 85 10.22 -0.43 3.54
C THR A 85 10.77 0.94 3.10
N PRO A 86 12.02 1.07 2.57
CA PRO A 86 12.52 2.37 2.12
C PRO A 86 11.66 3.02 1.02
N TYR A 87 11.08 2.22 0.13
CA TYR A 87 10.19 2.71 -0.94
C TYR A 87 8.80 3.06 -0.42
N LEU A 88 8.28 2.29 0.53
CA LEU A 88 6.95 2.49 1.12
C LEU A 88 6.89 3.67 2.08
N THR A 89 8.03 4.04 2.69
CA THR A 89 8.16 5.16 3.63
C THR A 89 8.78 6.41 3.02
N CYS A 90 9.17 6.36 1.75
CA CYS A 90 9.70 7.52 1.04
C CYS A 90 8.62 8.59 0.92
N TRP A 91 8.92 9.80 1.42
CA TRP A 91 8.00 10.96 1.32
C TRP A 91 8.11 11.65 -0.04
N LEU A 92 9.33 11.94 -0.45
CA LEU A 92 9.66 12.69 -1.65
C LEU A 92 10.86 12.03 -2.32
N ASP A 93 10.78 11.75 -3.60
CA ASP A 93 11.88 11.23 -4.42
C ASP A 93 11.75 11.75 -5.86
N THR A 94 12.72 11.44 -6.68
CA THR A 94 12.68 11.74 -8.11
C THR A 94 13.04 10.50 -8.92
N VAL A 95 12.55 10.44 -10.14
CA VAL A 95 12.89 9.42 -11.13
C VAL A 95 13.23 10.09 -12.46
N ARG A 96 13.71 9.32 -13.44
CA ARG A 96 14.08 9.83 -14.77
C ARG A 96 15.18 10.90 -14.71
N ASP A 97 16.25 10.64 -13.96
CA ASP A 97 17.34 11.60 -13.72
C ASP A 97 16.87 12.94 -13.15
N GLY A 98 15.93 12.91 -12.20
CA GLY A 98 15.39 14.11 -11.55
C GLY A 98 14.31 14.85 -12.33
N LYS A 99 13.86 14.31 -13.46
CA LYS A 99 12.86 14.99 -14.33
C LYS A 99 11.42 14.82 -13.83
N ALA A 100 11.15 13.84 -12.99
CA ALA A 100 9.83 13.60 -12.42
C ALA A 100 9.93 13.48 -10.89
N GLU A 101 9.21 14.34 -10.19
CA GLU A 101 9.09 14.33 -8.74
C GLU A 101 7.96 13.40 -8.30
N LEU A 102 8.20 12.64 -7.25
CA LEU A 102 7.27 11.70 -6.64
C LEU A 102 6.94 12.18 -5.23
N VAL A 103 5.65 12.36 -4.94
CA VAL A 103 5.17 12.74 -3.60
C VAL A 103 4.23 11.67 -3.07
N ASN A 104 4.55 11.14 -1.90
CA ASN A 104 3.73 10.10 -1.28
C ASN A 104 2.43 10.67 -0.70
N LEU A 105 1.29 10.12 -1.08
CA LEU A 105 -0.01 10.52 -0.55
C LEU A 105 -0.21 10.06 0.91
N ASN A 106 0.52 9.05 1.37
CA ASN A 106 0.52 8.64 2.78
C ASN A 106 1.30 9.64 3.63
N ARG A 107 0.62 10.65 4.15
CA ARG A 107 1.25 11.70 4.98
C ARG A 107 1.79 11.18 6.31
N LEU A 108 1.38 9.98 6.76
CA LEU A 108 1.88 9.39 7.99
C LEU A 108 3.38 9.08 7.91
N VAL A 109 3.94 8.85 6.72
CA VAL A 109 5.39 8.66 6.54
C VAL A 109 6.23 9.83 7.05
N ARG A 110 5.64 11.05 7.14
CA ARG A 110 6.28 12.25 7.73
C ARG A 110 5.82 12.55 9.13
N THR A 111 4.57 12.20 9.48
CA THR A 111 3.88 12.79 10.64
C THR A 111 3.62 11.79 11.75
N TYR A 112 3.97 10.51 11.55
CA TYR A 112 3.79 9.46 12.55
C TYR A 112 5.08 8.64 12.73
N LYS A 113 5.63 8.68 13.94
CA LYS A 113 6.87 7.95 14.27
C LYS A 113 6.62 6.44 14.25
N GLY A 114 7.49 5.70 13.56
CA GLY A 114 7.40 4.24 13.48
C GLY A 114 6.60 3.71 12.29
N VAL A 115 6.10 4.57 11.40
CA VAL A 115 5.45 4.12 10.14
C VAL A 115 6.43 3.31 9.29
N THR A 116 5.96 2.16 8.80
CA THR A 116 6.71 1.25 7.91
C THR A 116 6.09 1.12 6.52
N GLY A 117 4.99 1.82 6.26
CA GLY A 117 4.26 1.87 4.98
C GLY A 117 2.78 2.15 5.26
N MET A 118 1.83 1.84 4.40
CA MET A 118 1.96 1.23 3.08
C MET A 118 1.61 2.24 1.99
N LYS A 119 0.28 2.51 1.79
CA LYS A 119 -0.24 3.24 0.64
C LYS A 119 -1.46 4.07 1.01
N ALA A 120 -1.57 5.27 0.44
CA ALA A 120 -2.81 6.04 0.39
C ALA A 120 -3.27 6.19 -1.05
N TRP A 121 -4.57 6.15 -1.26
CA TRP A 121 -5.21 6.28 -2.57
C TRP A 121 -6.61 6.89 -2.42
N GLY A 122 -7.26 7.18 -3.52
CA GLY A 122 -8.64 7.67 -3.52
C GLY A 122 -9.21 7.84 -4.90
N SER A 123 -10.52 7.88 -4.99
CA SER A 123 -11.29 8.22 -6.17
C SER A 123 -12.63 8.82 -5.75
N GLU A 124 -13.39 9.40 -6.68
CA GLU A 124 -14.74 9.90 -6.39
C GLU A 124 -15.66 8.82 -5.82
N LYS A 125 -15.54 7.57 -6.31
CA LYS A 125 -16.34 6.44 -5.83
C LYS A 125 -15.86 5.89 -4.49
N ALA A 126 -14.55 5.79 -4.29
CA ALA A 126 -13.96 5.15 -3.13
C ALA A 126 -13.74 6.08 -1.94
N GLY A 127 -13.86 7.40 -2.14
CA GLY A 127 -13.40 8.38 -1.15
C GLY A 127 -11.89 8.34 -0.95
N SER A 128 -11.41 8.90 0.14
CA SER A 128 -10.00 8.82 0.54
C SER A 128 -9.75 7.53 1.32
N CYS A 129 -8.72 6.78 0.94
CA CYS A 129 -8.40 5.47 1.51
C CYS A 129 -6.92 5.40 1.91
N ILE A 130 -6.63 4.66 2.97
CA ILE A 130 -5.26 4.42 3.43
C ILE A 130 -5.13 3.02 4.01
N ALA A 131 -4.02 2.37 3.69
CA ALA A 131 -3.46 1.29 4.47
C ALA A 131 -2.15 1.79 5.08
N ALA A 132 -2.04 1.80 6.39
CA ALA A 132 -0.86 2.25 7.11
C ALA A 132 -0.36 1.15 8.04
N THR A 133 0.94 0.91 8.01
CA THR A 133 1.61 0.03 8.97
C THR A 133 2.59 0.82 9.82
N ALA A 134 2.69 0.46 11.08
CA ALA A 134 3.64 1.06 12.01
C ALA A 134 4.18 0.01 12.99
N GLU A 135 5.38 0.27 13.51
CA GLU A 135 6.06 -0.58 14.50
C GLU A 135 6.40 0.24 15.75
N LYS A 136 6.22 -0.38 16.93
CA LYS A 136 6.63 0.15 18.23
C LYS A 136 7.16 -1.00 19.08
N GLY A 137 8.47 -1.04 19.32
CA GLY A 137 9.12 -2.23 19.87
C GLY A 137 8.93 -3.42 18.93
N ASP A 138 8.49 -4.53 19.47
CA ASP A 138 8.25 -5.76 18.69
C ASP A 138 6.82 -5.84 18.09
N MET A 139 5.96 -4.86 18.44
CA MET A 139 4.59 -4.82 17.93
C MET A 139 4.54 -4.14 16.56
N SER A 140 3.94 -4.83 15.59
CA SER A 140 3.60 -4.29 14.27
C SER A 140 2.08 -4.23 14.10
N VAL A 141 1.57 -3.10 13.67
CA VAL A 141 0.13 -2.83 13.52
C VAL A 141 -0.16 -2.38 12.09
N CYS A 142 -1.27 -2.84 11.55
CA CYS A 142 -1.83 -2.38 10.29
C CYS A 142 -3.21 -1.75 10.52
N VAL A 143 -3.41 -0.56 10.01
CA VAL A 143 -4.70 0.14 9.97
C VAL A 143 -5.11 0.33 8.53
N VAL A 144 -6.37 0.01 8.21
CA VAL A 144 -6.95 0.24 6.89
C VAL A 144 -8.25 1.04 7.04
N LEU A 145 -8.33 2.15 6.32
CA LEU A 145 -9.53 2.97 6.20
C LEU A 145 -9.92 3.09 4.74
N ASN A 146 -11.20 2.93 4.46
CA ASN A 146 -11.79 3.13 3.14
C ASN A 146 -12.94 4.12 3.25
N GLY A 147 -13.11 4.97 2.25
CA GLY A 147 -14.28 5.84 2.14
C GLY A 147 -14.29 7.04 3.07
N CYS A 148 -13.13 7.57 3.44
CA CYS A 148 -13.07 8.82 4.19
C CYS A 148 -13.43 10.01 3.28
N ASP A 149 -14.08 11.02 3.86
CA ASP A 149 -14.55 12.20 3.14
C ASP A 149 -13.39 13.06 2.60
N SER A 150 -12.28 13.09 3.34
CA SER A 150 -11.08 13.83 2.94
C SER A 150 -9.78 13.09 3.27
N GLN A 151 -8.69 13.50 2.62
CA GLN A 151 -7.35 13.02 2.98
C GLN A 151 -6.94 13.47 4.39
N GLU A 152 -7.45 14.59 4.86
CA GLU A 152 -7.15 15.12 6.19
C GLU A 152 -7.79 14.26 7.27
N ASP A 153 -9.08 13.97 7.14
CA ASP A 153 -9.81 13.06 8.03
C ASP A 153 -9.21 11.67 8.02
N MET A 154 -8.92 11.13 6.85
CA MET A 154 -8.28 9.84 6.66
C MET A 154 -6.95 9.74 7.45
N ASN A 155 -6.06 10.74 7.33
CA ASN A 155 -4.80 10.73 8.04
C ASN A 155 -4.99 10.91 9.56
N ALA A 156 -5.96 11.74 10.00
CA ALA A 156 -6.27 11.96 11.41
C ALA A 156 -6.82 10.67 12.05
N GLU A 157 -7.78 10.02 11.40
CA GLU A 157 -8.38 8.78 11.90
C GLU A 157 -7.38 7.62 11.90
N ALA A 158 -6.56 7.48 10.86
CA ALA A 158 -5.51 6.46 10.83
C ALA A 158 -4.52 6.63 11.99
N LYS A 159 -4.14 7.87 12.30
CA LYS A 159 -3.28 8.18 13.46
C LYS A 159 -3.93 7.81 14.79
N LYS A 160 -5.23 8.10 14.96
CA LYS A 160 -5.99 7.72 16.17
C LYS A 160 -6.04 6.20 16.35
N LEU A 161 -6.31 5.47 15.27
CA LEU A 161 -6.38 4.00 15.30
C LEU A 161 -5.01 3.36 15.58
N LEU A 162 -3.93 3.88 15.01
CA LEU A 162 -2.57 3.42 15.34
C LEU A 162 -2.25 3.65 16.82
N ASN A 163 -2.55 4.84 17.36
CA ASN A 163 -2.36 5.13 18.79
C ASN A 163 -3.21 4.18 19.65
N LEU A 164 -4.50 4.04 19.33
CA LEU A 164 -5.40 3.13 20.06
C LEU A 164 -4.85 1.71 20.10
N ALA A 165 -4.35 1.21 18.95
CA ALA A 165 -3.78 -0.14 18.91
C ALA A 165 -2.56 -0.29 19.81
N PHE A 166 -1.60 0.67 19.75
CA PHE A 166 -0.40 0.62 20.58
C PHE A 166 -0.64 0.90 22.07
N ASP A 167 -1.74 1.57 22.41
CA ASP A 167 -2.11 1.86 23.81
C ASP A 167 -2.99 0.77 24.43
N THR A 168 -3.66 -0.06 23.59
CA THR A 168 -4.63 -1.06 24.04
C THR A 168 -4.08 -2.48 24.02
N TYR A 169 -3.21 -2.79 23.06
CA TYR A 169 -2.70 -4.14 22.85
C TYR A 169 -1.23 -4.26 23.22
N GLU A 170 -0.86 -5.44 23.67
CA GLU A 170 0.52 -5.84 23.93
C GLU A 170 0.81 -7.22 23.32
N ILE A 171 2.07 -7.51 23.08
CA ILE A 171 2.48 -8.84 22.63
C ILE A 171 2.51 -9.76 23.85
N TYR A 172 1.72 -10.80 23.80
CA TYR A 172 1.77 -11.89 24.78
C TYR A 172 2.69 -12.99 24.28
N THR A 173 3.75 -13.27 25.03
CA THR A 173 4.61 -14.44 24.82
C THR A 173 4.28 -15.47 25.88
N PRO A 174 3.66 -16.61 25.53
CA PRO A 174 3.38 -17.65 26.50
C PRO A 174 4.68 -18.22 27.07
N GLU A 175 4.74 -18.42 28.38
CA GLU A 175 5.78 -19.22 29.01
C GLU A 175 5.61 -20.68 28.59
N LEU A 176 6.67 -21.29 28.03
CA LEU A 176 6.73 -22.69 27.61
C LEU A 176 7.12 -23.59 28.77
#